data_d4752a1d8cea14df50dee0bfa77d834f
#
_entry.id   d4752a1d8cea14df50dee0bfa77d834f
#
_cell.length_a   1.000
_cell.length_b   1.000
_cell.length_c   1.000
_cell.angle_alpha   90.00
_cell.angle_beta   90.00
_cell.angle_gamma   90.00
#
_symmetry.space_group_name_H-M   'P 1'
#
loop_
_entity.id
_entity.type
_entity.pdbx_description
1 polymer ?
#
loop_
_entity_poly.entity_id
_entity_poly.type
_entity_poly.pdbx_seq_one_letter_code
_entity_poly.pdbx_strand_id
1 'polypeptide(L)'
;MTALMDALQGLIDLDTDIFFSINRMHNTYFDYFMNAYSGKWVWIPMYAAIWYVMLRNFHWKVTLLCMIGLALTITFADQACATWIRPYVERMRPSNLDNPISEMVHIVNNHRGGRYGFPSCHAANTFGLAFFLFFLFRKRWLTVFIMAWALLTCYSRVYLGVHYPGDLLAGTIVGLIGAWLIYHLFVKVSGYKRAAHVTHVNAPILIGGLTIVGMLVYAGIRTFL
;
A
#
# COMPACT_ATOMS: atom_id res chain seq x y z
N MET A 1 -32.78 -14.30 4.63
CA MET A 1 -32.00 -14.00 3.40
C MET A 1 -32.09 -12.52 3.05
N THR A 2 -33.26 -11.87 3.08
CA THR A 2 -33.46 -10.44 2.85
C THR A 2 -32.63 -9.55 3.76
N ALA A 3 -32.69 -9.72 5.08
CA ALA A 3 -31.94 -8.91 6.06
C ALA A 3 -30.41 -8.95 5.85
N LEU A 4 -29.84 -10.08 5.41
CA LEU A 4 -28.40 -10.18 5.09
C LEU A 4 -28.08 -9.42 3.81
N MET A 5 -28.94 -9.49 2.80
CA MET A 5 -28.77 -8.74 1.55
C MET A 5 -28.88 -7.25 1.77
N ASP A 6 -29.84 -6.81 2.60
CA ASP A 6 -30.02 -5.39 2.98
C ASP A 6 -28.79 -4.86 3.75
N ALA A 7 -28.26 -5.65 4.69
CA ALA A 7 -27.06 -5.29 5.42
C ALA A 7 -25.81 -5.20 4.50
N LEU A 8 -25.66 -6.13 3.54
CA LEU A 8 -24.57 -6.11 2.58
C LEU A 8 -24.67 -4.90 1.65
N GLN A 9 -25.88 -4.58 1.17
CA GLN A 9 -26.11 -3.39 0.35
C GLN A 9 -25.77 -2.11 1.13
N GLY A 10 -26.17 -2.01 2.39
CA GLY A 10 -25.83 -0.86 3.24
C GLY A 10 -24.31 -0.69 3.41
N LEU A 11 -23.54 -1.77 3.50
CA LEU A 11 -22.07 -1.69 3.53
C LEU A 11 -21.48 -1.21 2.21
N ILE A 12 -22.05 -1.65 1.07
CA ILE A 12 -21.62 -1.20 -0.27
C ILE A 12 -21.92 0.29 -0.46
N ASP A 13 -23.08 0.74 -0.02
CA ASP A 13 -23.50 2.14 -0.11
C ASP A 13 -22.59 3.02 0.76
N LEU A 14 -22.33 2.62 2.00
CA LEU A 14 -21.41 3.32 2.90
C LEU A 14 -19.99 3.40 2.31
N ASP A 15 -19.49 2.31 1.73
CA ASP A 15 -18.17 2.28 1.08
C ASP A 15 -18.10 3.24 -0.12
N THR A 16 -19.20 3.35 -0.87
CA THR A 16 -19.33 4.28 -1.99
C THR A 16 -19.42 5.73 -1.51
N ASP A 17 -20.13 6.00 -0.42
CA ASP A 17 -20.23 7.34 0.17
C ASP A 17 -18.88 7.83 0.72
N ILE A 18 -18.15 6.96 1.43
CA ILE A 18 -16.79 7.27 1.89
C ILE A 18 -15.86 7.50 0.69
N PHE A 19 -15.97 6.69 -0.36
CA PHE A 19 -15.23 6.91 -1.59
C PHE A 19 -15.46 8.31 -2.16
N PHE A 20 -16.71 8.73 -2.37
CA PHE A 20 -17.01 10.04 -2.92
C PHE A 20 -16.63 11.18 -1.98
N SER A 21 -16.72 10.99 -0.67
CA SER A 21 -16.29 12.01 0.29
C SER A 21 -14.81 12.38 0.15
N ILE A 22 -13.98 11.42 -0.25
CA ILE A 22 -12.55 11.60 -0.49
C ILE A 22 -12.28 12.04 -1.94
N ASN A 23 -12.83 11.33 -2.93
CA ASN A 23 -12.53 11.54 -4.34
C ASN A 23 -12.97 12.92 -4.86
N ARG A 24 -14.02 13.51 -4.26
CA ARG A 24 -14.49 14.88 -4.59
C ARG A 24 -13.59 15.99 -4.03
N MET A 25 -12.74 15.70 -3.06
CA MET A 25 -11.78 16.68 -2.49
C MET A 25 -10.50 16.72 -3.33
N HIS A 26 -10.60 17.18 -4.57
CA HIS A 26 -9.49 17.20 -5.50
C HIS A 26 -9.13 18.61 -5.95
N ASN A 27 -7.87 18.81 -6.33
CA ASN A 27 -7.37 19.99 -7.02
C ASN A 27 -6.09 19.65 -7.80
N THR A 28 -5.67 20.49 -8.73
CA THR A 28 -4.55 20.27 -9.63
C THR A 28 -3.24 19.96 -8.89
N TYR A 29 -2.98 20.65 -7.77
CA TYR A 29 -1.77 20.41 -6.97
C TYR A 29 -1.74 19.00 -6.40
N PHE A 30 -2.83 18.58 -5.75
CA PHE A 30 -2.92 17.24 -5.19
C PHE A 30 -3.06 16.16 -6.24
N ASP A 31 -3.55 16.45 -7.45
CA ASP A 31 -3.55 15.52 -8.57
C ASP A 31 -2.11 15.11 -8.94
N TYR A 32 -1.21 16.09 -9.09
CA TYR A 32 0.20 15.81 -9.32
C TYR A 32 0.86 15.07 -8.17
N PHE A 33 0.59 15.51 -6.94
CA PHE A 33 1.18 14.90 -5.74
C PHE A 33 0.72 13.44 -5.57
N MET A 34 -0.58 13.16 -5.58
CA MET A 34 -1.12 11.82 -5.35
C MET A 34 -0.78 10.87 -6.49
N ASN A 35 -0.71 11.35 -7.72
CA ASN A 35 -0.26 10.55 -8.85
C ASN A 35 1.23 10.16 -8.71
N ALA A 36 2.10 11.08 -8.32
CA ALA A 36 3.51 10.80 -8.04
C ALA A 36 3.66 9.86 -6.85
N TYR A 37 2.93 10.10 -5.75
CA TYR A 37 2.97 9.31 -4.53
C TYR A 37 2.55 7.86 -4.75
N SER A 38 1.53 7.63 -5.58
CA SER A 38 1.03 6.31 -5.94
C SER A 38 2.01 5.51 -6.84
N GLY A 39 3.02 6.17 -7.38
CA GLY A 39 4.03 5.55 -8.24
C GLY A 39 4.95 4.61 -7.45
N LYS A 40 5.21 3.40 -7.97
CA LYS A 40 6.07 2.43 -7.29
C LYS A 40 7.57 2.75 -7.39
N TRP A 41 8.01 3.40 -8.47
CA TRP A 41 9.42 3.67 -8.73
C TRP A 41 10.01 4.80 -7.88
N VAL A 42 9.19 5.75 -7.48
CA VAL A 42 9.61 6.89 -6.67
C VAL A 42 10.08 6.48 -5.27
N TRP A 43 9.69 5.30 -4.80
CA TRP A 43 10.05 4.75 -3.49
C TRP A 43 11.33 3.91 -3.49
N ILE A 44 12.01 3.73 -4.64
CA ILE A 44 13.28 2.99 -4.72
C ILE A 44 14.32 3.50 -3.71
N PRO A 45 14.53 4.83 -3.52
CA PRO A 45 15.50 5.31 -2.53
C PRO A 45 15.17 4.87 -1.10
N MET A 46 13.89 4.88 -0.71
CA MET A 46 13.43 4.40 0.60
C MET A 46 13.66 2.89 0.74
N TYR A 47 13.38 2.10 -0.28
CA TYR A 47 13.62 0.65 -0.26
C TYR A 47 15.12 0.34 -0.16
N ALA A 48 15.97 1.09 -0.85
CA ALA A 48 17.43 0.98 -0.71
C ALA A 48 17.90 1.31 0.70
N ALA A 49 17.30 2.33 1.35
CA ALA A 49 17.59 2.67 2.73
C ALA A 49 17.16 1.57 3.72
N ILE A 50 16.02 0.91 3.48
CA ILE A 50 15.58 -0.26 4.28
C ILE A 50 16.61 -1.39 4.13
N TRP A 51 17.05 -1.67 2.92
CA TRP A 51 18.08 -2.66 2.66
C TRP A 51 19.40 -2.32 3.35
N TYR A 52 19.83 -1.04 3.27
CA TYR A 52 21.00 -0.55 3.99
C TYR A 52 20.91 -0.82 5.51
N VAL A 53 19.76 -0.55 6.14
CA VAL A 53 19.55 -0.87 7.56
C VAL A 53 19.73 -2.37 7.83
N MET A 54 19.22 -3.23 6.96
CA MET A 54 19.40 -4.69 7.11
C MET A 54 20.89 -5.10 7.01
N LEU A 55 21.61 -4.56 6.01
CA LEU A 55 23.05 -4.84 5.82
C LEU A 55 23.90 -4.36 7.01
N ARG A 56 23.51 -3.27 7.67
CA ARG A 56 24.27 -2.72 8.81
C ARG A 56 24.01 -3.44 10.13
N ASN A 57 22.92 -4.21 10.23
CA ASN A 57 22.46 -4.81 11.48
C ASN A 57 22.46 -6.34 11.49
N PHE A 58 22.49 -6.98 10.31
CA PHE A 58 22.40 -8.42 10.20
C PHE A 58 23.61 -9.00 9.44
N HIS A 59 23.94 -10.25 9.76
CA HIS A 59 24.88 -10.99 8.94
C HIS A 59 24.32 -11.18 7.52
N TRP A 60 25.18 -11.20 6.50
CA TRP A 60 24.76 -11.23 5.10
C TRP A 60 23.75 -12.33 4.74
N LYS A 61 23.86 -13.52 5.34
CA LYS A 61 22.90 -14.64 5.14
C LYS A 61 21.52 -14.28 5.66
N VAL A 62 21.43 -13.64 6.85
CA VAL A 62 20.15 -13.20 7.43
C VAL A 62 19.56 -12.06 6.59
N THR A 63 20.39 -11.13 6.11
CA THR A 63 19.96 -10.06 5.20
C THR A 63 19.37 -10.63 3.91
N LEU A 64 20.04 -11.61 3.29
CA LEU A 64 19.53 -12.27 2.09
C LEU A 64 18.19 -12.96 2.35
N LEU A 65 18.04 -13.67 3.47
CA LEU A 65 16.77 -14.31 3.86
C LEU A 65 15.67 -13.28 4.15
N CYS A 66 16.00 -12.11 4.72
CA CYS A 66 15.06 -11.00 4.87
C CYS A 66 14.57 -10.48 3.51
N MET A 67 15.47 -10.30 2.55
CA MET A 67 15.12 -9.86 1.20
C MET A 67 14.22 -10.87 0.48
N ILE A 68 14.54 -12.16 0.59
CA ILE A 68 13.69 -13.24 0.08
C ILE A 68 12.33 -13.22 0.78
N GLY A 69 12.30 -13.09 2.10
CA GLY A 69 11.06 -12.98 2.87
C GLY A 69 10.17 -11.80 2.43
N LEU A 70 10.77 -10.63 2.22
CA LEU A 70 10.04 -9.47 1.68
C LEU A 70 9.49 -9.72 0.27
N ALA A 71 10.32 -10.29 -0.62
CA ALA A 71 9.88 -10.63 -1.97
C ALA A 71 8.72 -11.65 -1.94
N LEU A 72 8.82 -12.69 -1.11
CA LEU A 72 7.75 -13.68 -0.93
C LEU A 72 6.48 -13.06 -0.33
N THR A 73 6.60 -12.12 0.62
CA THR A 73 5.46 -11.40 1.19
C THR A 73 4.71 -10.62 0.12
N ILE A 74 5.42 -9.86 -0.70
CA ILE A 74 4.83 -9.08 -1.80
C ILE A 74 4.23 -10.01 -2.85
N THR A 75 4.94 -11.07 -3.25
CA THR A 75 4.43 -12.05 -4.22
C THR A 75 3.16 -12.73 -3.71
N PHE A 76 3.15 -13.18 -2.44
CA PHE A 76 1.95 -13.78 -1.84
C PHE A 76 0.78 -12.78 -1.85
N ALA A 77 1.01 -11.54 -1.39
CA ALA A 77 -0.02 -10.51 -1.32
C ALA A 77 -0.59 -10.19 -2.71
N ASP A 78 0.26 -10.06 -3.72
CA ASP A 78 -0.15 -9.78 -5.09
C ASP A 78 -0.94 -10.94 -5.69
N GLN A 79 -0.44 -12.19 -5.57
CA GLN A 79 -1.10 -13.38 -6.09
C GLN A 79 -2.43 -13.65 -5.36
N ALA A 80 -2.49 -13.50 -4.04
CA ALA A 80 -3.72 -13.66 -3.29
C ALA A 80 -4.81 -12.68 -3.75
N CYS A 81 -4.44 -11.42 -3.95
CA CYS A 81 -5.37 -10.40 -4.44
C CYS A 81 -5.74 -10.61 -5.91
N ALA A 82 -4.75 -10.73 -6.80
CA ALA A 82 -4.97 -10.67 -8.24
C ALA A 82 -5.49 -11.98 -8.82
N THR A 83 -5.01 -13.13 -8.32
CA THR A 83 -5.25 -14.44 -8.91
C THR A 83 -6.26 -15.28 -8.13
N TRP A 84 -6.24 -15.21 -6.79
CA TRP A 84 -7.08 -16.10 -5.98
C TRP A 84 -8.41 -15.48 -5.56
N ILE A 85 -8.47 -14.16 -5.27
CA ILE A 85 -9.70 -13.54 -4.74
C ILE A 85 -10.44 -12.75 -5.82
N ARG A 86 -9.72 -11.91 -6.57
CA ARG A 86 -10.33 -10.99 -7.56
C ARG A 86 -11.22 -11.66 -8.61
N PRO A 87 -10.86 -12.84 -9.20
CA PRO A 87 -11.70 -13.50 -10.20
C PRO A 87 -13.04 -14.02 -9.67
N TYR A 88 -13.17 -14.18 -8.34
CA TYR A 88 -14.40 -14.65 -7.71
C TYR A 88 -15.30 -13.52 -7.22
N VAL A 89 -14.71 -12.36 -6.85
CA VAL A 89 -15.48 -11.22 -6.33
C VAL A 89 -15.94 -10.30 -7.46
N GLU A 90 -15.12 -10.12 -8.50
CA GLU A 90 -15.39 -9.33 -9.71
C GLU A 90 -15.94 -7.92 -9.45
N ARG A 91 -15.63 -7.31 -8.29
CA ARG A 91 -16.05 -5.95 -7.97
C ARG A 91 -15.38 -4.97 -8.92
N MET A 92 -16.17 -4.27 -9.72
CA MET A 92 -15.69 -3.24 -10.65
C MET A 92 -15.04 -2.08 -9.89
N ARG A 93 -13.97 -1.50 -10.46
CA ARG A 93 -13.38 -0.28 -9.93
C ARG A 93 -14.33 0.90 -10.08
N PRO A 94 -14.26 1.93 -9.19
CA PRO A 94 -15.05 3.15 -9.38
C PRO A 94 -14.82 3.80 -10.75
N SER A 95 -13.57 3.80 -11.22
CA SER A 95 -13.14 4.40 -12.48
C SER A 95 -13.43 3.54 -13.73
N ASN A 96 -13.92 2.31 -13.60
CA ASN A 96 -14.19 1.45 -14.76
C ASN A 96 -15.40 1.98 -15.54
N LEU A 97 -15.30 2.05 -16.86
CA LEU A 97 -16.37 2.59 -17.72
C LEU A 97 -17.70 1.82 -17.64
N ASP A 98 -17.64 0.52 -17.32
CA ASP A 98 -18.84 -0.29 -17.12
C ASP A 98 -19.48 -0.09 -15.73
N ASN A 99 -18.83 0.67 -14.82
CA ASN A 99 -19.38 0.98 -13.51
C ASN A 99 -20.34 2.17 -13.61
N PRO A 100 -21.59 2.05 -13.14
CA PRO A 100 -22.60 3.11 -13.25
C PRO A 100 -22.17 4.46 -12.66
N ILE A 101 -21.26 4.47 -11.70
CA ILE A 101 -20.77 5.72 -11.05
C ILE A 101 -19.59 6.36 -11.77
N SER A 102 -19.04 5.73 -12.81
CA SER A 102 -17.76 6.10 -13.41
C SER A 102 -17.69 7.53 -13.94
N GLU A 103 -18.83 8.07 -14.42
CA GLU A 103 -18.91 9.45 -14.92
C GLU A 103 -18.78 10.51 -13.81
N MET A 104 -19.10 10.13 -12.56
CA MET A 104 -19.01 11.02 -11.40
C MET A 104 -17.63 10.97 -10.72
N VAL A 105 -16.75 10.07 -11.16
CA VAL A 105 -15.46 9.81 -10.51
C VAL A 105 -14.39 10.75 -11.06
N HIS A 106 -13.72 11.48 -10.16
CA HIS A 106 -12.52 12.23 -10.52
C HIS A 106 -11.37 11.28 -10.83
N ILE A 107 -10.75 11.43 -12.00
CA ILE A 107 -9.68 10.59 -12.52
C ILE A 107 -8.52 11.46 -12.99
N VAL A 108 -7.31 11.11 -12.57
CA VAL A 108 -6.09 11.83 -12.95
C VAL A 108 -5.42 11.12 -14.13
N ASN A 109 -5.00 11.89 -15.15
CA ASN A 109 -4.31 11.41 -16.36
C ASN A 109 -5.02 10.28 -17.11
N ASN A 110 -6.34 10.22 -17.07
CA ASN A 110 -7.16 9.15 -17.68
C ASN A 110 -6.78 7.73 -17.20
N HIS A 111 -6.11 7.61 -16.07
CA HIS A 111 -5.69 6.32 -15.52
C HIS A 111 -6.83 5.63 -14.77
N ARG A 112 -7.50 4.67 -15.41
CA ARG A 112 -8.65 3.97 -14.82
C ARG A 112 -8.30 2.62 -14.15
N GLY A 113 -7.08 2.13 -14.37
CA GLY A 113 -6.69 0.80 -13.89
C GLY A 113 -7.35 -0.34 -14.65
N GLY A 114 -7.30 -1.56 -14.12
CA GLY A 114 -7.99 -2.72 -14.69
C GLY A 114 -9.48 -2.77 -14.32
N ARG A 115 -10.23 -3.73 -14.85
CA ARG A 115 -11.69 -3.86 -14.69
C ARG A 115 -12.09 -4.02 -13.22
N TYR A 116 -11.49 -4.98 -12.50
CA TYR A 116 -11.83 -5.32 -11.12
C TYR A 116 -10.82 -4.77 -10.11
N GLY A 117 -11.32 -4.35 -8.93
CA GLY A 117 -10.56 -3.66 -7.89
C GLY A 117 -10.32 -4.46 -6.60
N PHE A 118 -11.22 -5.37 -6.26
CA PHE A 118 -11.22 -6.05 -4.96
C PHE A 118 -10.42 -7.38 -4.97
N PRO A 119 -9.54 -7.63 -3.99
CA PRO A 119 -8.93 -6.67 -3.08
C PRO A 119 -7.85 -5.81 -3.78
N SER A 120 -7.39 -4.74 -3.12
CA SER A 120 -6.33 -3.88 -3.64
C SER A 120 -4.94 -4.49 -3.47
N CYS A 121 -4.26 -4.82 -4.58
CA CYS A 121 -2.85 -5.26 -4.54
C CYS A 121 -1.92 -4.17 -3.99
N HIS A 122 -2.20 -2.88 -4.23
CA HIS A 122 -1.40 -1.80 -3.68
C HIS A 122 -1.44 -1.79 -2.15
N ALA A 123 -2.63 -1.91 -1.56
CA ALA A 123 -2.77 -2.01 -0.11
C ALA A 123 -2.08 -3.26 0.43
N ALA A 124 -2.30 -4.42 -0.20
CA ALA A 124 -1.72 -5.67 0.22
C ALA A 124 -0.18 -5.64 0.19
N ASN A 125 0.43 -5.10 -0.86
CA ASN A 125 1.87 -5.01 -1.00
C ASN A 125 2.49 -4.00 -0.03
N THR A 126 1.92 -2.80 0.11
CA THR A 126 2.47 -1.77 0.99
C THR A 126 2.31 -2.13 2.47
N PHE A 127 1.16 -2.65 2.87
CA PHE A 127 0.95 -3.12 4.23
C PHE A 127 1.68 -4.44 4.50
N GLY A 128 1.83 -5.33 3.52
CA GLY A 128 2.68 -6.51 3.63
C GLY A 128 4.13 -6.14 3.97
N LEU A 129 4.71 -5.18 3.24
CA LEU A 129 6.02 -4.61 3.57
C LEU A 129 6.03 -4.00 4.98
N ALA A 130 5.04 -3.15 5.30
CA ALA A 130 4.98 -2.44 6.56
C ALA A 130 4.90 -3.39 7.77
N PHE A 131 4.04 -4.40 7.72
CA PHE A 131 3.91 -5.41 8.77
C PHE A 131 5.14 -6.31 8.88
N PHE A 132 5.75 -6.72 7.77
CA PHE A 132 6.99 -7.50 7.82
C PHE A 132 8.10 -6.71 8.52
N LEU A 133 8.29 -5.45 8.19
CA LEU A 133 9.27 -4.56 8.85
C LEU A 133 8.93 -4.30 10.32
N PHE A 134 7.65 -4.18 10.64
CA PHE A 134 7.19 -4.09 12.03
C PHE A 134 7.59 -5.34 12.83
N PHE A 135 7.33 -6.53 12.31
CA PHE A 135 7.72 -7.78 12.98
C PHE A 135 9.23 -7.90 13.11
N LEU A 136 9.99 -7.49 12.08
CA LEU A 136 11.44 -7.59 12.03
C LEU A 136 12.13 -6.65 13.02
N PHE A 137 11.80 -5.35 13.00
CA PHE A 137 12.56 -4.31 13.71
C PHE A 137 11.90 -3.88 15.02
N ARG A 138 10.58 -3.78 15.09
CA ARG A 138 9.80 -3.24 16.24
C ARG A 138 10.33 -1.89 16.76
N LYS A 139 10.74 -1.03 15.87
CA LYS A 139 11.22 0.33 16.19
C LYS A 139 10.09 1.33 15.95
N ARG A 140 9.64 1.98 17.04
CA ARG A 140 8.44 2.82 17.06
C ARG A 140 8.36 3.79 15.89
N TRP A 141 9.38 4.63 15.71
CA TRP A 141 9.34 5.69 14.71
C TRP A 141 9.38 5.14 13.26
N LEU A 142 10.18 4.09 13.01
CA LEU A 142 10.17 3.42 11.73
C LEU A 142 8.81 2.80 11.44
N THR A 143 8.20 2.14 12.42
CA THR A 143 6.86 1.54 12.28
C THR A 143 5.81 2.60 11.98
N VAL A 144 5.77 3.70 12.75
CA VAL A 144 4.82 4.81 12.52
C VAL A 144 4.99 5.38 11.12
N PHE A 145 6.23 5.65 10.70
CA PHE A 145 6.51 6.20 9.37
C PHE A 145 6.05 5.26 8.24
N ILE A 146 6.42 3.98 8.30
CA ILE A 146 6.08 3.02 7.24
C ILE A 146 4.57 2.73 7.20
N MET A 147 3.90 2.67 8.36
CA MET A 147 2.44 2.53 8.41
C MET A 147 1.73 3.77 7.85
N ALA A 148 2.20 4.98 8.19
CA ALA A 148 1.67 6.22 7.63
C ALA A 148 1.90 6.30 6.10
N TRP A 149 3.06 5.88 5.63
CA TRP A 149 3.35 5.75 4.20
C TRP A 149 2.39 4.78 3.50
N ALA A 150 2.12 3.61 4.08
CA ALA A 150 1.16 2.65 3.52
C ALA A 150 -0.28 3.20 3.52
N LEU A 151 -0.69 3.88 4.60
CA LEU A 151 -2.00 4.54 4.68
C LEU A 151 -2.16 5.65 3.63
N LEU A 152 -1.14 6.49 3.46
CA LEU A 152 -1.19 7.55 2.44
C LEU A 152 -1.17 6.96 1.01
N THR A 153 -0.49 5.82 0.81
CA THR A 153 -0.61 5.07 -0.45
C THR A 153 -2.05 4.60 -0.68
N CYS A 154 -2.72 4.05 0.32
CA CYS A 154 -4.12 3.68 0.22
C CYS A 154 -5.03 4.89 -0.06
N TYR A 155 -4.83 6.00 0.67
CA TYR A 155 -5.56 7.23 0.42
C TYR A 155 -5.39 7.71 -1.02
N SER A 156 -4.17 7.67 -1.57
CA SER A 156 -3.92 8.05 -2.97
C SER A 156 -4.73 7.22 -3.97
N ARG A 157 -5.03 5.94 -3.65
CA ARG A 157 -5.83 5.08 -4.55
C ARG A 157 -7.31 5.45 -4.58
N VAL A 158 -7.87 5.88 -3.44
CA VAL A 158 -9.24 6.43 -3.37
C VAL A 158 -9.30 7.78 -4.08
N TYR A 159 -8.34 8.66 -3.79
CA TYR A 159 -8.22 9.97 -4.42
C TYR A 159 -8.16 9.88 -5.95
N LEU A 160 -7.36 8.95 -6.49
CA LEU A 160 -7.21 8.71 -7.93
C LEU A 160 -8.39 7.96 -8.57
N GLY A 161 -9.43 7.64 -7.82
CA GLY A 161 -10.65 7.02 -8.32
C GLY A 161 -10.55 5.53 -8.67
N VAL A 162 -9.48 4.83 -8.27
CA VAL A 162 -9.23 3.46 -8.74
C VAL A 162 -9.55 2.35 -7.76
N HIS A 163 -9.87 2.67 -6.50
CA HIS A 163 -10.27 1.71 -5.47
C HIS A 163 -11.28 2.30 -4.49
N TYR A 164 -12.22 1.49 -4.04
CA TYR A 164 -13.04 1.79 -2.87
C TYR A 164 -12.25 1.57 -1.57
N PRO A 165 -12.61 2.25 -0.45
CA PRO A 165 -12.01 2.00 0.86
C PRO A 165 -12.06 0.52 1.29
N GLY A 166 -13.16 -0.19 1.03
CA GLY A 166 -13.29 -1.62 1.31
C GLY A 166 -12.29 -2.51 0.57
N ASP A 167 -11.92 -2.15 -0.68
CA ASP A 167 -10.87 -2.86 -1.43
C ASP A 167 -9.52 -2.75 -0.72
N LEU A 168 -9.24 -1.57 -0.14
CA LEU A 168 -7.99 -1.27 0.56
C LEU A 168 -7.92 -1.98 1.91
N LEU A 169 -9.04 -2.00 2.64
CA LEU A 169 -9.14 -2.74 3.91
C LEU A 169 -8.90 -4.23 3.70
N ALA A 170 -9.57 -4.82 2.72
CA ALA A 170 -9.38 -6.23 2.38
C ALA A 170 -7.93 -6.52 1.94
N GLY A 171 -7.33 -5.64 1.11
CA GLY A 171 -5.92 -5.75 0.73
C GLY A 171 -4.98 -5.66 1.93
N THR A 172 -5.24 -4.76 2.88
CA THR A 172 -4.47 -4.62 4.12
C THR A 172 -4.48 -5.92 4.95
N ILE A 173 -5.64 -6.57 5.06
CA ILE A 173 -5.77 -7.85 5.76
C ILE A 173 -4.95 -8.94 5.06
N VAL A 174 -5.02 -9.02 3.73
CA VAL A 174 -4.20 -9.97 2.94
C VAL A 174 -2.71 -9.70 3.16
N GLY A 175 -2.28 -8.44 3.14
CA GLY A 175 -0.90 -8.04 3.42
C GLY A 175 -0.43 -8.44 4.82
N LEU A 176 -1.27 -8.25 5.84
CA LEU A 176 -0.99 -8.66 7.22
C LEU A 176 -0.80 -10.17 7.32
N ILE A 177 -1.72 -10.95 6.74
CA ILE A 177 -1.65 -12.43 6.75
C ILE A 177 -0.37 -12.89 6.07
N GLY A 178 -0.06 -12.37 4.87
CA GLY A 178 1.16 -12.70 4.14
C GLY A 178 2.42 -12.37 4.93
N ALA A 179 2.50 -11.16 5.48
CA ALA A 179 3.64 -10.73 6.30
C ALA A 179 3.81 -11.60 7.56
N TRP A 180 2.70 -11.95 8.22
CA TRP A 180 2.74 -12.83 9.41
C TRP A 180 3.26 -14.22 9.07
N LEU A 181 2.71 -14.86 8.05
CA LEU A 181 3.11 -16.21 7.62
C LEU A 181 4.59 -16.25 7.21
N ILE A 182 5.00 -15.34 6.34
CA ILE A 182 6.36 -15.31 5.80
C ILE A 182 7.38 -14.90 6.87
N TYR A 183 7.04 -13.98 7.77
CA TYR A 183 7.93 -13.63 8.89
C TYR A 183 8.19 -14.84 9.80
N HIS A 184 7.18 -15.63 10.15
CA HIS A 184 7.38 -16.81 10.98
C HIS A 184 8.19 -17.90 10.27
N LEU A 185 7.98 -18.07 8.96
CA LEU A 185 8.83 -18.95 8.14
C LEU A 185 10.28 -18.46 8.12
N PHE A 186 10.50 -17.15 7.90
CA PHE A 186 11.82 -16.51 7.96
C PHE A 186 12.52 -16.77 9.30
N VAL A 187 11.85 -16.56 10.43
CA VAL A 187 12.40 -16.80 11.76
C VAL A 187 12.80 -18.27 11.93
N LYS A 188 11.94 -19.18 11.49
CA LYS A 188 12.20 -20.64 11.58
C LYS A 188 13.40 -21.06 10.76
N VAL A 189 13.56 -20.53 9.54
CA VAL A 189 14.64 -20.91 8.62
C VAL A 189 15.96 -20.23 8.98
N SER A 190 15.92 -18.96 9.38
CA SER A 190 17.13 -18.17 9.66
C SER A 190 17.67 -18.35 11.08
N GLY A 191 16.87 -18.89 11.99
CA GLY A 191 17.18 -18.85 13.43
C GLY A 191 17.24 -17.44 13.99
N TYR A 192 16.64 -16.45 13.30
CA TYR A 192 16.71 -15.04 13.64
C TYR A 192 16.22 -14.79 15.08
N LYS A 193 17.12 -14.21 15.87
CA LYS A 193 16.79 -13.65 17.18
C LYS A 193 16.81 -12.14 17.04
N ARG A 194 15.72 -11.50 17.54
CA ARG A 194 15.61 -10.03 17.45
C ARG A 194 16.82 -9.34 18.03
N ALA A 195 17.44 -8.45 17.25
CA ALA A 195 18.53 -7.63 17.71
C ALA A 195 18.03 -6.63 18.77
N ALA A 196 18.68 -6.60 19.94
CA ALA A 196 18.35 -5.62 21.00
C ALA A 196 18.62 -4.19 20.52
N HIS A 197 19.72 -3.99 19.80
CA HIS A 197 20.11 -2.71 19.23
C HIS A 197 20.10 -2.80 17.70
N VAL A 198 19.36 -1.88 17.08
CA VAL A 198 19.33 -1.71 15.61
C VAL A 198 19.75 -0.27 15.33
N THR A 199 20.80 -0.12 14.54
CA THR A 199 21.38 1.18 14.15
C THR A 199 20.82 1.65 12.82
N HIS A 200 20.95 2.95 12.53
CA HIS A 200 20.56 3.57 11.25
C HIS A 200 19.08 3.45 10.88
N VAL A 201 18.18 3.10 11.81
CA VAL A 201 16.73 2.95 11.56
C VAL A 201 16.05 4.22 11.08
N ASN A 202 16.68 5.37 11.25
CA ASN A 202 16.17 6.66 10.78
C ASN A 202 16.43 6.89 9.27
N ALA A 203 17.33 6.13 8.65
CA ALA A 203 17.65 6.32 7.24
C ALA A 203 16.43 6.18 6.30
N PRO A 204 15.57 5.14 6.40
CA PRO A 204 14.36 5.05 5.61
C PRO A 204 13.38 6.20 5.88
N ILE A 205 13.30 6.69 7.12
CA ILE A 205 12.44 7.82 7.52
C ILE A 205 12.91 9.10 6.83
N LEU A 206 14.22 9.39 6.91
CA LEU A 206 14.81 10.58 6.32
C LEU A 206 14.68 10.56 4.78
N ILE A 207 15.07 9.45 4.16
CA ILE A 207 15.03 9.33 2.69
C ILE A 207 13.60 9.32 2.18
N GLY A 208 12.68 8.59 2.82
CA GLY A 208 11.26 8.61 2.47
C GLY A 208 10.63 9.99 2.69
N GLY A 209 10.98 10.68 3.78
CA GLY A 209 10.54 12.05 4.03
C GLY A 209 11.05 13.04 2.97
N LEU A 210 12.34 12.96 2.60
CA LEU A 210 12.89 13.77 1.50
C LEU A 210 12.21 13.46 0.15
N THR A 211 11.87 12.20 -0.10
CA THR A 211 11.11 11.80 -1.30
C THR A 211 9.73 12.47 -1.30
N ILE A 212 9.02 12.50 -0.16
CA ILE A 212 7.73 13.18 -0.04
C ILE A 212 7.87 14.69 -0.29
N VAL A 213 8.88 15.33 0.32
CA VAL A 213 9.16 16.75 0.09
C VAL A 213 9.44 17.02 -1.39
N GLY A 214 10.24 16.18 -2.04
CA GLY A 214 10.50 16.27 -3.48
C GLY A 214 9.21 16.19 -4.32
N MET A 215 8.27 15.30 -3.96
CA MET A 215 6.97 15.22 -4.64
C MET A 215 6.10 16.47 -4.42
N LEU A 216 6.10 17.04 -3.21
CA LEU A 216 5.37 18.28 -2.91
C LEU A 216 5.93 19.44 -3.74
N VAL A 217 7.25 19.57 -3.84
CA VAL A 217 7.92 20.58 -4.70
C VAL A 217 7.57 20.34 -6.17
N TYR A 218 7.67 19.08 -6.65
CA TYR A 218 7.30 18.70 -8.01
C TYR A 218 5.85 19.10 -8.34
N ALA A 219 4.90 18.79 -7.42
CA ALA A 219 3.50 19.14 -7.59
C ALA A 219 3.31 20.68 -7.66
N GLY A 220 4.03 21.45 -6.83
CA GLY A 220 4.03 22.91 -6.89
C GLY A 220 4.51 23.43 -8.24
N ILE A 221 5.68 22.96 -8.71
CA ILE A 221 6.20 23.35 -10.01
C ILE A 221 5.21 23.05 -11.14
N ARG A 222 4.61 21.86 -11.14
CA ARG A 222 3.65 21.43 -12.19
C ARG A 222 2.31 22.18 -12.14
N THR A 223 1.97 22.76 -11.00
CA THR A 223 0.72 23.52 -10.85
C THR A 223 0.86 24.97 -11.34
N PHE A 224 2.06 25.55 -11.23
CA PHE A 224 2.31 26.96 -11.55
C PHE A 224 3.05 27.18 -12.89
N LEU A 225 3.52 26.11 -13.53
CA LEU A 225 4.10 26.12 -14.89
C LEU A 225 3.17 25.45 -15.90
#